data_97b2ac248256876cf1f7a222f48ad9ac
#
_entry.id   97b2ac248256876cf1f7a222f48ad9ac
#
_cell.length_a   1.000
_cell.length_b   1.000
_cell.length_c   1.000
_cell.angle_alpha   90.00
_cell.angle_beta   90.00
_cell.angle_gamma   90.00
#
_symmetry.space_group_name_H-M   'P 1'
#
loop_
_entity.id
_entity.type
_entity.pdbx_description
1 polymer ?
#
loop_
_entity_poly.entity_id
_entity_poly.type
_entity_poly.pdbx_seq_one_letter_code
_entity_poly.pdbx_strand_id
1 'polypeptide(L)'
;MELSHLRCFLAVDDELHFTRAAQWLHIEQSPLSRTMKDLEMHFGTRLFDRGGINGTQLTAAGHALMEAAPRIFIAVEQAHNRVLAARAGFSGTLRIALSDGVLVQRLSALLARARAQD
;
A
#
# COMPACT_ATOMS: atom_id res chain seq x y z
N MET A 1 -8.38 10.56 3.17
CA MET A 1 -7.54 9.38 2.97
C MET A 1 -6.16 9.64 3.52
N GLU A 2 -5.62 8.70 4.25
CA GLU A 2 -4.29 8.79 4.85
C GLU A 2 -3.40 7.67 4.33
N LEU A 3 -2.08 7.83 4.47
CA LEU A 3 -1.12 6.81 4.04
C LEU A 3 -1.32 5.48 4.78
N SER A 4 -1.74 5.53 6.04
CA SER A 4 -2.07 4.32 6.81
C SER A 4 -3.21 3.53 6.16
N HIS A 5 -4.19 4.20 5.58
CA HIS A 5 -5.28 3.56 4.84
C HIS A 5 -4.75 2.81 3.63
N LEU A 6 -3.84 3.41 2.90
CA LEU A 6 -3.23 2.80 1.71
C LEU A 6 -2.37 1.59 2.09
N ARG A 7 -1.64 1.68 3.20
CA ARG A 7 -0.84 0.56 3.67
C ARG A 7 -1.73 -0.63 4.03
N CYS A 8 -2.84 -0.38 4.74
CA CYS A 8 -3.82 -1.41 5.06
C CYS A 8 -4.42 -2.02 3.78
N PHE A 9 -4.74 -1.18 2.81
CA PHE A 9 -5.27 -1.63 1.53
C PHE A 9 -4.32 -2.59 0.82
N LEU A 10 -3.03 -2.25 0.75
CA LEU A 10 -2.03 -3.10 0.10
C LEU A 10 -1.88 -4.44 0.83
N ALA A 11 -1.98 -4.45 2.15
CA ALA A 11 -1.91 -5.68 2.92
C ALA A 11 -3.12 -6.58 2.63
N VAL A 12 -4.31 -6.01 2.56
CA VAL A 12 -5.54 -6.76 2.22
C VAL A 12 -5.47 -7.30 0.81
N ASP A 13 -5.00 -6.47 -0.14
CA ASP A 13 -4.85 -6.89 -1.53
C ASP A 13 -3.90 -8.08 -1.66
N ASP A 14 -2.74 -8.01 -1.00
CA ASP A 14 -1.74 -9.07 -1.06
C ASP A 14 -2.29 -10.40 -0.53
N GLU A 15 -3.00 -10.36 0.59
CA GLU A 15 -3.57 -11.56 1.21
C GLU A 15 -4.95 -11.93 0.67
N LEU A 16 -5.69 -10.97 0.13
CA LEU A 16 -7.09 -11.08 -0.28
C LEU A 16 -7.97 -11.68 0.82
N HIS A 17 -7.56 -11.48 2.07
CA HIS A 17 -8.23 -12.05 3.23
C HIS A 17 -8.03 -11.14 4.44
N PHE A 18 -9.13 -10.59 4.97
CA PHE A 18 -9.05 -9.58 6.03
C PHE A 18 -8.42 -10.09 7.31
N THR A 19 -8.68 -11.34 7.68
CA THR A 19 -8.10 -11.93 8.89
C THR A 19 -6.58 -12.04 8.78
N ARG A 20 -6.08 -12.53 7.66
CA ARG A 20 -4.64 -12.66 7.43
C ARG A 20 -3.96 -11.31 7.36
N ALA A 21 -4.59 -10.35 6.71
CA ALA A 21 -4.04 -8.99 6.61
C ALA A 21 -3.94 -8.35 7.99
N ALA A 22 -4.95 -8.55 8.85
CA ALA A 22 -4.93 -8.04 10.22
C ALA A 22 -3.79 -8.66 11.02
N GLN A 23 -3.56 -9.96 10.89
CA GLN A 23 -2.46 -10.65 11.54
C GLN A 23 -1.10 -10.11 11.07
N TRP A 24 -0.97 -9.90 9.77
CA TRP A 24 0.27 -9.37 9.19
C TRP A 24 0.57 -7.96 9.69
N LEU A 25 -0.45 -7.14 9.86
CA LEU A 25 -0.32 -5.77 10.37
C LEU A 25 -0.27 -5.69 11.89
N HIS A 26 -0.46 -6.81 12.60
CA HIS A 26 -0.54 -6.88 14.06
C HIS A 26 -1.70 -6.04 14.61
N ILE A 27 -2.84 -6.04 13.92
CA ILE A 27 -4.07 -5.37 14.35
C ILE A 27 -5.24 -6.35 14.30
N GLU A 28 -6.35 -5.96 14.90
CA GLU A 28 -7.56 -6.77 14.84
C GLU A 28 -8.26 -6.64 13.49
N GLN A 29 -9.02 -7.67 13.12
CA GLN A 29 -9.71 -7.72 11.83
C GLN A 29 -10.82 -6.66 11.74
N SER A 30 -11.53 -6.38 12.83
CA SER A 30 -12.62 -5.38 12.82
C SER A 30 -12.14 -3.96 12.50
N PRO A 31 -11.06 -3.46 13.12
CA PRO A 31 -10.49 -2.16 12.72
C PRO A 31 -10.03 -2.14 11.26
N LEU A 32 -9.47 -3.23 10.76
CA LEU A 32 -9.04 -3.31 9.38
C LEU A 32 -10.22 -3.20 8.42
N SER A 33 -11.30 -3.94 8.68
CA SER A 33 -12.51 -3.87 7.86
C SER A 33 -13.11 -2.47 7.87
N ARG A 34 -13.08 -1.81 9.02
CA ARG A 34 -13.58 -0.44 9.17
C ARG A 34 -12.73 0.54 8.37
N THR A 35 -11.42 0.38 8.40
CA THR A 35 -10.50 1.20 7.62
C THR A 35 -10.78 1.05 6.12
N MET A 36 -11.04 -0.16 5.66
CA MET A 36 -11.37 -0.40 4.25
C MET A 36 -12.71 0.25 3.87
N LYS A 37 -13.71 0.18 4.74
CA LYS A 37 -14.99 0.86 4.52
C LYS A 37 -14.81 2.37 4.44
N ASP A 38 -14.00 2.94 5.32
CA ASP A 38 -13.71 4.38 5.31
C ASP A 38 -13.06 4.78 4.00
N LEU A 39 -12.14 3.97 3.50
CA LEU A 39 -11.48 4.21 2.24
C LEU A 39 -12.46 4.14 1.07
N GLU A 40 -13.35 3.14 1.07
CA GLU A 40 -14.40 3.00 0.07
C GLU A 40 -15.37 4.19 0.11
N MET A 41 -15.72 4.68 1.30
CA MET A 41 -16.55 5.87 1.45
C MET A 41 -15.85 7.11 0.90
N HIS A 42 -14.55 7.23 1.14
CA HIS A 42 -13.77 8.35 0.63
C HIS A 42 -13.84 8.43 -0.90
N PHE A 43 -13.73 7.31 -1.58
CA PHE A 43 -13.77 7.26 -3.04
C PHE A 43 -15.19 7.18 -3.61
N GLY A 44 -16.19 6.89 -2.75
CA GLY A 44 -17.56 6.72 -3.19
C GLY A 44 -17.80 5.49 -4.05
N THR A 45 -16.96 4.48 -3.91
CA THR A 45 -17.09 3.23 -4.65
C THR A 45 -16.48 2.08 -3.86
N ARG A 46 -16.88 0.86 -4.18
CA ARG A 46 -16.31 -0.33 -3.54
C ARG A 46 -14.95 -0.66 -4.16
N LEU A 47 -14.02 -1.03 -3.32
CA LEU A 47 -12.68 -1.48 -3.73
C LEU A 47 -12.58 -3.00 -3.72
N PHE A 48 -13.39 -3.66 -2.91
CA PHE A 48 -13.43 -5.11 -2.79
C PHE A 48 -14.84 -5.63 -3.00
N ASP A 49 -14.94 -6.74 -3.70
CA ASP A 49 -16.17 -7.53 -3.81
C ASP A 49 -16.02 -8.74 -2.88
N ARG A 50 -16.82 -8.77 -1.82
CA ARG A 50 -16.69 -9.74 -0.74
C ARG A 50 -17.67 -10.89 -0.80
N GLY A 51 -18.61 -10.88 -1.74
CA GLY A 51 -19.70 -11.85 -1.82
C GLY A 51 -19.56 -12.89 -2.91
N GLY A 52 -18.44 -12.94 -3.60
CA GLY A 52 -18.25 -13.84 -4.72
C GLY A 52 -17.98 -15.28 -4.32
N ILE A 53 -18.23 -16.20 -5.24
CA ILE A 53 -18.00 -17.64 -5.06
C ILE A 53 -16.50 -17.90 -4.78
N ASN A 54 -15.64 -17.09 -5.36
CA ASN A 54 -14.17 -17.21 -5.23
C ASN A 54 -13.60 -16.38 -4.08
N GLY A 55 -14.43 -15.92 -3.15
CA GLY A 55 -14.00 -15.11 -2.02
C GLY A 55 -13.87 -13.63 -2.36
N THR A 56 -13.02 -12.94 -1.61
CA THR A 56 -12.81 -11.50 -1.79
C THR A 56 -11.96 -11.24 -3.04
N GLN A 57 -12.43 -10.34 -3.88
CA GLN A 57 -11.72 -9.92 -5.09
C GLN A 57 -11.74 -8.41 -5.21
N LEU A 58 -10.76 -7.86 -5.93
CA LEU A 58 -10.72 -6.43 -6.21
C LEU A 58 -11.79 -6.07 -7.25
N THR A 59 -12.41 -4.90 -7.06
CA THR A 59 -13.21 -4.27 -8.10
C THR A 59 -12.29 -3.57 -9.11
N ALA A 60 -12.84 -3.04 -10.19
CA ALA A 60 -12.06 -2.22 -11.12
C ALA A 60 -11.43 -1.02 -10.42
N ALA A 61 -12.17 -0.38 -9.51
CA ALA A 61 -11.65 0.72 -8.71
C ALA A 61 -10.52 0.25 -7.78
N GLY A 62 -10.66 -0.95 -7.21
CA GLY A 62 -9.63 -1.56 -6.37
C GLY A 62 -8.35 -1.83 -7.16
N HIS A 63 -8.46 -2.32 -8.38
CA HIS A 63 -7.30 -2.52 -9.25
C HIS A 63 -6.59 -1.20 -9.56
N ALA A 64 -7.34 -0.14 -9.82
CA ALA A 64 -6.76 1.17 -10.08
C ALA A 64 -5.99 1.70 -8.87
N LEU A 65 -6.56 1.56 -7.67
CA LEU A 65 -5.88 1.99 -6.45
C LEU A 65 -4.65 1.12 -6.16
N MET A 66 -4.72 -0.17 -6.42
CA MET A 66 -3.61 -1.09 -6.24
C MET A 66 -2.40 -0.70 -7.10
N GLU A 67 -2.62 -0.23 -8.31
CA GLU A 67 -1.55 0.25 -9.17
C GLU A 67 -0.98 1.58 -8.71
N ALA A 68 -1.82 2.45 -8.18
CA ALA A 68 -1.43 3.80 -7.76
C ALA A 68 -0.74 3.81 -6.39
N ALA A 69 -1.21 3.02 -5.43
CA ALA A 69 -0.76 3.10 -4.04
C ALA A 69 0.74 2.87 -3.86
N PRO A 70 1.39 1.86 -4.47
CA PRO A 70 2.83 1.69 -4.30
C PRO A 70 3.64 2.89 -4.80
N ARG A 71 3.17 3.54 -5.86
CA ARG A 71 3.83 4.73 -6.41
C ARG A 71 3.76 5.91 -5.45
N ILE A 72 2.66 6.01 -4.70
CA ILE A 72 2.50 7.05 -3.67
C ILE A 72 3.57 6.85 -2.58
N PHE A 73 3.78 5.63 -2.12
CA PHE A 73 4.80 5.33 -1.11
C PHE A 73 6.20 5.62 -1.62
N ILE A 74 6.50 5.30 -2.87
CA ILE A 74 7.79 5.63 -3.49
C ILE A 74 7.98 7.15 -3.49
N ALA A 75 6.96 7.92 -3.88
CA ALA A 75 7.05 9.38 -3.93
C ALA A 75 7.26 9.97 -2.53
N VAL A 76 6.57 9.44 -1.52
CA VAL A 76 6.74 9.89 -0.14
C VAL A 76 8.17 9.64 0.35
N GLU A 77 8.72 8.46 0.08
CA GLU A 77 10.08 8.12 0.48
C GLU A 77 11.11 8.99 -0.25
N GLN A 78 10.90 9.25 -1.52
CA GLN A 78 11.77 10.14 -2.27
C GLN A 78 11.76 11.55 -1.71
N ALA A 79 10.58 12.07 -1.35
CA ALA A 79 10.46 13.38 -0.73
C ALA A 79 11.19 13.43 0.62
N HIS A 80 11.02 12.39 1.43
CA HIS A 80 11.70 12.27 2.71
C HIS A 80 13.23 12.29 2.53
N ASN A 81 13.73 11.50 1.60
CA ASN A 81 15.16 11.39 1.33
C ASN A 81 15.74 12.71 0.79
N ARG A 82 15.00 13.43 -0.03
CA ARG A 82 15.42 14.74 -0.53
C ARG A 82 15.56 15.76 0.60
N VAL A 83 14.61 15.75 1.54
CA VAL A 83 14.68 16.63 2.70
C VAL A 83 15.88 16.29 3.56
N LEU A 84 16.13 15.01 3.82
CA LEU A 84 17.31 14.58 4.59
C LEU A 84 18.61 14.92 3.88
N ALA A 85 18.67 14.80 2.56
CA ALA A 85 19.84 15.15 1.78
C ALA A 85 20.15 16.65 1.88
N ALA A 86 19.13 17.49 1.79
CA ALA A 86 19.28 18.93 1.92
C ALA A 86 19.79 19.33 3.29
N ARG A 87 19.37 18.60 4.36
CA ARG A 87 19.83 18.85 5.72
C ARG A 87 21.25 18.36 5.97
N ALA A 88 21.56 17.15 5.48
CA ALA A 88 22.83 16.47 5.77
C ALA A 88 23.95 16.85 4.80
N GLY A 89 23.62 17.48 3.69
CA GLY A 89 24.61 17.80 2.66
C GLY A 89 24.99 16.59 1.81
N PHE A 90 26.16 16.69 1.16
CA PHE A 90 26.57 15.75 0.12
C PHE A 90 26.79 14.33 0.64
N SER A 91 27.37 14.18 1.83
CA SER A 91 27.64 12.86 2.42
C SER A 91 26.36 12.10 2.72
N GLY A 92 25.29 12.80 3.09
CA GLY A 92 23.99 12.20 3.35
C GLY A 92 23.32 11.67 2.10
N THR A 93 23.60 12.25 0.96
CA THR A 93 22.96 11.87 -0.31
C THR A 93 23.26 10.41 -0.69
N LEU A 94 24.49 9.96 -0.55
CA LEU A 94 24.88 8.60 -0.88
C LEU A 94 24.17 7.58 0.03
N ARG A 95 24.14 7.88 1.31
CA ARG A 95 23.49 7.01 2.30
C ARG A 95 21.98 6.89 2.04
N ILE A 96 21.34 7.98 1.69
CA ILE A 96 19.91 8.04 1.38
C ILE A 96 19.61 7.25 0.11
N ALA A 97 20.48 7.33 -0.90
CA ALA A 97 20.30 6.59 -2.15
C ALA A 97 20.26 5.07 -1.92
N LEU A 98 21.09 4.54 -1.00
CA LEU A 98 21.08 3.12 -0.67
C LEU A 98 19.75 2.72 0.02
N SER A 99 19.29 3.55 0.97
CA SER A 99 18.03 3.32 1.66
C SER A 99 16.86 3.37 0.70
N ASP A 100 16.84 4.33 -0.21
CA ASP A 100 15.81 4.49 -1.23
C ASP A 100 15.77 3.28 -2.16
N GLY A 101 16.92 2.76 -2.56
CA GLY A 101 17.00 1.56 -3.40
C GLY A 101 16.36 0.34 -2.76
N VAL A 102 16.59 0.12 -1.47
CA VAL A 102 15.99 -1.01 -0.73
C VAL A 102 14.47 -0.87 -0.68
N LEU A 103 13.97 0.33 -0.37
CA LEU A 103 12.53 0.57 -0.31
C LEU A 103 11.87 0.38 -1.67
N VAL A 104 12.47 0.91 -2.73
CA VAL A 104 11.96 0.77 -4.09
C VAL A 104 11.86 -0.70 -4.48
N GLN A 105 12.85 -1.52 -4.12
CA GLN A 105 12.81 -2.95 -4.40
C GLN A 105 11.63 -3.62 -3.70
N ARG A 106 11.35 -3.30 -2.45
CA ARG A 106 10.22 -3.84 -1.71
C ARG A 106 8.89 -3.47 -2.35
N LEU A 107 8.74 -2.21 -2.72
CA LEU A 107 7.51 -1.71 -3.34
C LEU A 107 7.34 -2.29 -4.74
N SER A 108 8.41 -2.47 -5.49
CA SER A 108 8.39 -3.10 -6.80
C SER A 108 7.96 -4.55 -6.71
N ALA A 109 8.38 -5.28 -5.66
CA ALA A 109 7.95 -6.66 -5.43
C ALA A 109 6.45 -6.73 -5.14
N LEU A 110 5.92 -5.80 -4.33
CA LEU A 110 4.48 -5.70 -4.09
C LEU A 110 3.70 -5.43 -5.38
N LEU A 111 4.20 -4.52 -6.19
CA LEU A 111 3.57 -4.16 -7.46
C LEU A 111 3.57 -5.34 -8.44
N ALA A 112 4.68 -6.06 -8.52
CA ALA A 112 4.79 -7.25 -9.38
C ALA A 112 3.82 -8.35 -8.92
N ARG A 113 3.71 -8.56 -7.61
CA ARG A 113 2.80 -9.54 -7.04
C ARG A 113 1.35 -9.17 -7.34
N ALA A 114 1.01 -7.90 -7.20
CA ALA A 114 -0.33 -7.40 -7.50
C ALA A 114 -0.67 -7.59 -8.98
N ARG A 115 0.26 -7.35 -9.89
CA ARG A 115 0.06 -7.57 -11.32
C ARG A 115 -0.14 -9.04 -11.66
N ALA A 116 0.53 -9.94 -10.94
CA ALA A 116 0.40 -11.37 -11.17
C ALA A 116 -0.99 -11.89 -10.78
N GLN A 117 -1.71 -11.17 -9.92
CA GLN A 117 -3.07 -11.50 -9.49
C GLN A 117 -4.13 -11.01 -10.47
N ASP A 118 -3.77 -10.15 -11.37
CA ASP A 118 -4.68 -9.64 -12.40
C ASP A 118 -4.79 -10.65 -13.55
#